data_e1f054d90764e07d10d3356001be14cf
#
_entry.id   e1f054d90764e07d10d3356001be14cf
#
_cell.length_a   1.000
_cell.length_b   1.000
_cell.length_c   1.000
_cell.angle_alpha   90.00
_cell.angle_beta   90.00
_cell.angle_gamma   90.00
#
_symmetry.space_group_name_H-M   'P 1'
#
loop_
_entity.id
_entity.type
_entity.pdbx_description
1 polymer ?
#
loop_
_entity_poly.entity_id
_entity_poly.type
_entity_poly.pdbx_seq_one_letter_code
_entity_poly.pdbx_strand_id
1 'polypeptide(L)'
;RADAGTRRTDPDLVAFVEQLGLTKPRPGMAALHRLAMAEADRIGCARPSYSTVRSILHRLDPALVTLALDGPAAYRDRHELVFRRRAERPNAIWQADHTELDILIVGADGKPERPWLTVVIDDYSRAICGYTVFTGAPSAINTALALRQAIWRKPNPAWAMCGLPDVLHVDHGSDFTSRHLEYTAVALKIRLIYSTVGRPQGRGKIERFFGTVNTELLTTLPGHLTPRARAPKPQLSLADLDQAIG
;
A
#
# COMPACT_ATOMS: atom_id res chain seq x y z
N ARG A 1 -36.52 -1.18 29.56
CA ARG A 1 -36.04 -1.52 30.93
C ARG A 1 -35.51 -0.23 31.53
N ALA A 2 -35.96 0.14 32.75
CA ALA A 2 -35.68 1.43 33.39
C ALA A 2 -34.20 1.68 33.77
N ASP A 3 -33.32 0.71 33.60
CA ASP A 3 -31.89 0.75 33.95
C ASP A 3 -30.94 0.60 32.74
N ALA A 4 -31.46 0.78 31.52
CA ALA A 4 -30.64 0.80 30.31
C ALA A 4 -29.78 2.09 30.30
N GLY A 5 -28.49 1.94 30.61
CA GLY A 5 -27.51 3.03 30.62
C GLY A 5 -26.87 3.33 31.98
N THR A 6 -27.36 2.77 33.10
CA THR A 6 -26.75 2.95 34.41
C THR A 6 -25.54 2.02 34.55
N ARG A 7 -24.34 2.59 34.69
CA ARG A 7 -23.13 1.82 34.98
C ARG A 7 -23.21 1.24 36.39
N ARG A 8 -23.37 -0.09 36.51
CA ARG A 8 -23.36 -0.82 37.78
C ARG A 8 -21.96 -1.09 38.32
N THR A 9 -20.92 -0.81 37.52
CA THR A 9 -19.53 -1.06 37.89
C THR A 9 -18.91 0.23 38.39
N ASP A 10 -18.18 0.14 39.48
CA ASP A 10 -17.50 1.27 40.09
C ASP A 10 -16.58 1.98 39.07
N PRO A 11 -16.60 3.34 39.02
CA PRO A 11 -15.78 4.10 38.05
C PRO A 11 -14.26 3.87 38.19
N ASP A 12 -13.78 3.75 39.41
CA ASP A 12 -12.34 3.54 39.69
C ASP A 12 -11.90 2.14 39.22
N LEU A 13 -12.75 1.13 39.39
CA LEU A 13 -12.52 -0.19 38.86
C LEU A 13 -12.53 -0.19 37.33
N VAL A 14 -13.44 0.55 36.70
CA VAL A 14 -13.45 0.71 35.22
C VAL A 14 -12.15 1.32 34.74
N ALA A 15 -11.72 2.43 35.32
CA ALA A 15 -10.47 3.11 34.98
C ALA A 15 -9.24 2.19 35.13
N PHE A 16 -9.19 1.41 36.22
CA PHE A 16 -8.14 0.40 36.44
C PHE A 16 -8.10 -0.66 35.33
N VAL A 17 -9.26 -1.23 34.97
CA VAL A 17 -9.35 -2.22 33.90
C VAL A 17 -8.97 -1.66 32.55
N GLU A 18 -9.38 -0.44 32.25
CA GLU A 18 -9.01 0.29 31.01
C GLU A 18 -7.50 0.53 30.95
N GLN A 19 -6.87 0.97 32.04
CA GLN A 19 -5.43 1.14 32.15
C GLN A 19 -4.67 -0.16 31.89
N LEU A 20 -5.09 -1.27 32.52
CA LEU A 20 -4.50 -2.58 32.29
C LEU A 20 -4.68 -3.04 30.82
N GLY A 21 -5.80 -2.70 30.20
CA GLY A 21 -6.09 -3.00 28.81
C GLY A 21 -5.17 -2.28 27.82
N LEU A 22 -4.57 -1.18 28.25
CA LEU A 22 -3.65 -0.35 27.46
C LEU A 22 -2.17 -0.55 27.83
N THR A 23 -1.87 -1.41 28.81
CA THR A 23 -0.50 -1.69 29.25
C THR A 23 0.19 -2.67 28.29
N LYS A 24 1.47 -2.43 28.00
CA LYS A 24 2.29 -3.30 27.16
C LYS A 24 3.41 -3.98 27.98
N PRO A 25 3.56 -5.31 27.94
CA PRO A 25 2.69 -6.27 27.26
C PRO A 25 1.32 -6.39 27.93
N ARG A 26 0.27 -6.53 27.09
CA ARG A 26 -1.10 -6.68 27.58
C ARG A 26 -1.28 -8.03 28.24
N PRO A 27 -1.74 -8.09 29.52
CA PRO A 27 -2.06 -9.36 30.16
C PRO A 27 -3.20 -10.10 29.42
N GLY A 28 -3.18 -11.42 29.45
CA GLY A 28 -4.28 -12.22 28.91
C GLY A 28 -5.59 -12.01 29.67
N MET A 29 -6.74 -12.22 29.03
CA MET A 29 -8.07 -11.95 29.58
C MET A 29 -8.31 -12.55 30.97
N ALA A 30 -7.85 -13.79 31.22
CA ALA A 30 -7.98 -14.43 32.52
C ALA A 30 -7.13 -13.72 33.60
N ALA A 31 -5.96 -13.22 33.25
CA ALA A 31 -5.11 -12.45 34.15
C ALA A 31 -5.75 -11.08 34.45
N LEU A 32 -6.25 -10.39 33.41
CA LEU A 32 -6.98 -9.12 33.56
C LEU A 32 -8.18 -9.27 34.51
N HIS A 33 -8.94 -10.34 34.36
CA HIS A 33 -10.07 -10.62 35.26
C HIS A 33 -9.62 -10.84 36.70
N ARG A 34 -8.55 -11.64 36.96
CA ARG A 34 -8.02 -11.84 38.31
C ARG A 34 -7.53 -10.53 38.93
N LEU A 35 -6.84 -9.70 38.17
CA LEU A 35 -6.37 -8.39 38.65
C LEU A 35 -7.54 -7.45 38.95
N ALA A 36 -8.59 -7.45 38.13
CA ALA A 36 -9.79 -6.66 38.38
C ALA A 36 -10.54 -7.11 39.62
N MET A 37 -10.58 -8.45 39.93
CA MET A 37 -11.17 -8.93 41.17
C MET A 37 -10.37 -8.48 42.37
N ALA A 38 -9.03 -8.59 42.34
CA ALA A 38 -8.16 -8.13 43.44
C ALA A 38 -8.30 -6.63 43.70
N GLU A 39 -8.41 -5.84 42.63
CA GLU A 39 -8.64 -4.39 42.75
C GLU A 39 -10.01 -4.07 43.34
N ALA A 40 -11.06 -4.78 42.91
CA ALA A 40 -12.40 -4.65 43.51
C ALA A 40 -12.40 -4.89 45.02
N ASP A 41 -11.68 -5.95 45.50
CA ASP A 41 -11.51 -6.24 46.92
C ASP A 41 -10.76 -5.10 47.63
N ARG A 42 -9.71 -4.52 46.98
CA ARG A 42 -8.90 -3.44 47.56
C ARG A 42 -9.70 -2.17 47.77
N ILE A 43 -10.56 -1.80 46.79
CA ILE A 43 -11.39 -0.57 46.87
C ILE A 43 -12.75 -0.80 47.52
N GLY A 44 -13.06 -2.05 47.89
CA GLY A 44 -14.31 -2.38 48.61
C GLY A 44 -15.57 -2.36 47.75
N CYS A 45 -15.44 -2.59 46.41
CA CYS A 45 -16.58 -2.64 45.51
C CYS A 45 -16.94 -4.08 45.06
N ALA A 46 -18.07 -4.23 44.36
CA ALA A 46 -18.51 -5.52 43.87
C ALA A 46 -17.54 -6.11 42.85
N ARG A 47 -17.14 -7.40 43.02
CA ARG A 47 -16.26 -8.09 42.07
C ARG A 47 -16.90 -8.20 40.69
N PRO A 48 -16.18 -7.80 39.62
CA PRO A 48 -16.69 -7.87 38.27
C PRO A 48 -16.74 -9.29 37.75
N SER A 49 -17.74 -9.61 36.93
CA SER A 49 -17.73 -10.87 36.16
C SER A 49 -16.72 -10.80 35.02
N TYR A 50 -16.32 -11.97 34.51
CA TYR A 50 -15.45 -12.06 33.35
C TYR A 50 -16.02 -11.31 32.13
N SER A 51 -17.35 -11.42 31.90
CA SER A 51 -18.05 -10.71 30.83
C SER A 51 -18.05 -9.19 31.04
N THR A 52 -18.12 -8.73 32.28
CA THR A 52 -18.03 -7.30 32.63
C THR A 52 -16.66 -6.74 32.25
N VAL A 53 -15.56 -7.40 32.66
CA VAL A 53 -14.20 -7.00 32.31
C VAL A 53 -14.00 -6.99 30.80
N ARG A 54 -14.45 -8.04 30.10
CA ARG A 54 -14.41 -8.10 28.64
C ARG A 54 -15.17 -6.95 28.01
N SER A 55 -16.35 -6.63 28.51
CA SER A 55 -17.19 -5.54 27.99
C SER A 55 -16.53 -4.16 28.16
N ILE A 56 -15.86 -3.92 29.29
CA ILE A 56 -15.08 -2.68 29.53
C ILE A 56 -13.98 -2.55 28.45
N LEU A 57 -13.20 -3.60 28.26
CA LEU A 57 -12.10 -3.61 27.31
C LEU A 57 -12.57 -3.46 25.85
N HIS A 58 -13.74 -3.99 25.50
CA HIS A 58 -14.33 -3.84 24.18
C HIS A 58 -14.87 -2.42 23.89
N ARG A 59 -15.08 -1.60 24.90
CA ARG A 59 -15.49 -0.20 24.77
C ARG A 59 -14.33 0.75 24.57
N LEU A 60 -13.09 0.31 24.82
CA LEU A 60 -11.92 1.11 24.51
C LEU A 60 -11.90 1.47 23.03
N ASP A 61 -11.56 2.72 22.76
CA ASP A 61 -11.38 3.17 21.38
C ASP A 61 -10.30 2.31 20.69
N PRO A 62 -10.62 1.64 19.56
CA PRO A 62 -9.67 0.82 18.83
C PRO A 62 -8.41 1.58 18.41
N ALA A 63 -8.53 2.89 18.16
CA ALA A 63 -7.40 3.73 17.81
C ALA A 63 -6.45 3.92 18.99
N LEU A 64 -7.01 4.16 20.19
CA LEU A 64 -6.24 4.26 21.43
C LEU A 64 -5.55 2.93 21.78
N VAL A 65 -6.25 1.80 21.60
CA VAL A 65 -5.69 0.45 21.82
C VAL A 65 -4.51 0.21 20.87
N THR A 66 -4.67 0.54 19.59
CA THR A 66 -3.59 0.39 18.59
C THR A 66 -2.39 1.26 18.96
N LEU A 67 -2.61 2.52 19.36
CA LEU A 67 -1.53 3.42 19.77
C LEU A 67 -0.76 2.87 20.98
N ALA A 68 -1.48 2.40 21.97
CA ALA A 68 -0.88 1.91 23.23
C ALA A 68 -0.12 0.59 23.04
N LEU A 69 -0.67 -0.36 22.28
CA LEU A 69 -0.14 -1.72 22.17
C LEU A 69 0.79 -1.91 20.96
N ASP A 70 0.43 -1.35 19.82
CA ASP A 70 1.15 -1.54 18.56
C ASP A 70 2.09 -0.36 18.23
N GLY A 71 1.90 0.78 18.90
CA GLY A 71 2.74 1.97 18.79
C GLY A 71 2.29 2.95 17.70
N PRO A 72 2.97 4.13 17.62
CA PRO A 72 2.55 5.24 16.76
C PRO A 72 2.62 4.93 15.26
N ALA A 73 3.50 4.03 14.81
CA ALA A 73 3.55 3.64 13.41
C ALA A 73 2.26 2.89 13.01
N ALA A 74 1.88 1.86 13.76
CA ALA A 74 0.65 1.09 13.52
C ALA A 74 -0.62 1.95 13.69
N TYR A 75 -0.61 2.88 14.63
CA TYR A 75 -1.70 3.85 14.81
C TYR A 75 -1.88 4.71 13.55
N ARG A 76 -0.80 5.31 13.03
CA ARG A 76 -0.84 6.10 11.80
C ARG A 76 -1.33 5.29 10.61
N ASP A 77 -0.87 4.05 10.47
CA ASP A 77 -1.26 3.17 9.37
C ASP A 77 -2.74 2.80 9.39
N ARG A 78 -3.32 2.60 10.58
CA ARG A 78 -4.71 2.13 10.74
C ARG A 78 -5.73 3.24 10.94
N HIS A 79 -5.36 4.30 11.67
CA HIS A 79 -6.31 5.28 12.21
C HIS A 79 -6.05 6.72 11.77
N GLU A 80 -4.81 7.09 11.45
CA GLU A 80 -4.60 8.39 10.82
C GLU A 80 -5.19 8.35 9.42
N LEU A 81 -6.31 9.04 9.25
CA LEU A 81 -6.94 9.35 7.97
C LEU A 81 -6.11 10.36 7.16
N VAL A 82 -4.78 10.29 7.24
CA VAL A 82 -3.90 11.11 6.44
C VAL A 82 -4.00 10.62 5.01
N PHE A 83 -5.00 11.20 4.32
CA PHE A 83 -5.10 11.22 2.88
C PHE A 83 -5.07 9.85 2.18
N ARG A 84 -6.08 9.00 2.42
CA ARG A 84 -6.57 8.17 1.32
C ARG A 84 -7.16 9.14 0.30
N ARG A 85 -6.31 9.80 -0.49
CA ARG A 85 -6.75 10.52 -1.69
C ARG A 85 -7.30 9.46 -2.64
N ARG A 86 -8.59 9.21 -2.54
CA ARG A 86 -9.30 8.37 -3.49
C ARG A 86 -9.62 9.26 -4.68
N ALA A 87 -9.18 8.88 -5.86
CA ALA A 87 -9.62 9.55 -7.07
C ALA A 87 -11.15 9.42 -7.18
N GLU A 88 -11.83 10.52 -7.52
CA GLU A 88 -13.29 10.59 -7.65
C GLU A 88 -13.76 10.38 -9.09
N ARG A 89 -12.84 10.48 -10.05
CA ARG A 89 -13.07 10.33 -11.48
C ARG A 89 -11.82 9.84 -12.21
N PRO A 90 -11.96 9.29 -13.44
CA PRO A 90 -10.81 9.02 -14.30
C PRO A 90 -9.95 10.27 -14.49
N ASN A 91 -8.65 10.09 -14.61
CA ASN A 91 -7.64 11.17 -14.76
C ASN A 91 -7.56 12.17 -13.59
N ALA A 92 -8.21 11.92 -12.45
CA ALA A 92 -8.00 12.75 -11.27
C ALA A 92 -6.62 12.50 -10.65
N ILE A 93 -6.24 11.25 -10.50
CA ILE A 93 -4.94 10.86 -9.93
C ILE A 93 -4.37 9.71 -10.76
N TRP A 94 -3.16 9.86 -11.25
CA TRP A 94 -2.37 8.76 -11.77
C TRP A 94 -1.27 8.38 -10.79
N GLN A 95 -0.94 7.10 -10.74
CA GLN A 95 0.21 6.57 -10.00
C GLN A 95 1.24 6.05 -11.00
N ALA A 96 2.50 6.40 -10.80
CA ALA A 96 3.60 5.84 -11.59
C ALA A 96 4.65 5.21 -10.68
N ASP A 97 5.18 4.06 -11.10
CA ASP A 97 6.19 3.31 -10.37
C ASP A 97 6.98 2.39 -11.29
N HIS A 98 8.12 1.86 -10.79
CA HIS A 98 8.99 0.92 -11.47
C HIS A 98 9.07 -0.39 -10.70
N THR A 99 9.21 -1.49 -11.42
CA THR A 99 9.56 -2.78 -10.84
C THR A 99 10.55 -3.51 -11.74
N GLU A 100 11.52 -4.19 -11.14
CA GLU A 100 12.32 -5.17 -11.85
C GLU A 100 11.49 -6.44 -12.00
N LEU A 101 11.36 -6.96 -13.21
CA LEU A 101 10.51 -8.10 -13.48
C LEU A 101 11.20 -9.42 -13.13
N ASP A 102 10.44 -10.38 -12.63
CA ASP A 102 10.93 -11.72 -12.27
C ASP A 102 11.03 -12.65 -13.51
N ILE A 103 11.73 -12.18 -14.54
CA ILE A 103 11.96 -12.90 -15.79
C ILE A 103 13.37 -12.60 -16.32
N LEU A 104 14.00 -13.58 -16.99
CA LEU A 104 15.21 -13.38 -17.76
C LEU A 104 14.90 -13.27 -19.25
N ILE A 105 15.41 -12.22 -19.87
CA ILE A 105 15.38 -12.01 -21.32
C ILE A 105 16.79 -12.10 -21.90
N VAL A 106 16.89 -12.22 -23.23
CA VAL A 106 18.15 -12.10 -23.95
C VAL A 106 18.48 -10.62 -24.09
N GLY A 107 19.50 -10.17 -23.38
CA GLY A 107 20.00 -8.80 -23.46
C GLY A 107 20.64 -8.48 -24.82
N ALA A 108 20.97 -7.23 -25.06
CA ALA A 108 21.57 -6.76 -26.31
C ALA A 108 22.94 -7.39 -26.62
N ASP A 109 23.66 -7.83 -25.60
CA ASP A 109 24.94 -8.55 -25.71
C ASP A 109 24.78 -10.08 -25.76
N GLY A 110 23.55 -10.58 -25.87
CA GLY A 110 23.19 -12.00 -25.86
C GLY A 110 23.23 -12.68 -24.49
N LYS A 111 23.48 -11.93 -23.42
CA LYS A 111 23.49 -12.47 -22.04
C LYS A 111 22.12 -12.37 -21.38
N PRO A 112 21.86 -13.22 -20.37
CA PRO A 112 20.67 -13.10 -19.55
C PRO A 112 20.63 -11.76 -18.82
N GLU A 113 19.49 -11.06 -18.94
CA GLU A 113 19.28 -9.78 -18.27
C GLU A 113 17.86 -9.72 -17.67
N ARG A 114 17.70 -9.06 -16.53
CA ARG A 114 16.38 -8.78 -15.96
C ARG A 114 15.87 -7.42 -16.45
N PRO A 115 14.70 -7.38 -17.11
CA PRO A 115 14.12 -6.12 -17.53
C PRO A 115 13.38 -5.41 -16.42
N TRP A 116 13.19 -4.12 -16.61
CA TRP A 116 12.37 -3.27 -15.77
C TRP A 116 11.07 -2.91 -16.47
N LEU A 117 10.03 -2.70 -15.68
CA LEU A 117 8.74 -2.19 -16.13
C LEU A 117 8.43 -0.90 -15.37
N THR A 118 8.20 0.19 -16.12
CA THR A 118 7.56 1.40 -15.62
C THR A 118 6.11 1.38 -16.03
N VAL A 119 5.19 1.65 -15.09
CA VAL A 119 3.75 1.71 -15.36
C VAL A 119 3.15 2.99 -14.83
N VAL A 120 2.19 3.52 -15.56
CA VAL A 120 1.29 4.59 -15.13
C VAL A 120 -0.13 4.02 -15.09
N ILE A 121 -0.76 4.04 -13.91
CA ILE A 121 -2.14 3.57 -13.73
C ILE A 121 -3.04 4.72 -13.29
N ASP A 122 -4.29 4.69 -13.71
CA ASP A 122 -5.33 5.57 -13.20
C ASP A 122 -5.84 5.07 -11.84
N ASP A 123 -5.78 5.91 -10.82
CA ASP A 123 -6.16 5.56 -9.45
C ASP A 123 -7.65 5.23 -9.31
N TYR A 124 -8.51 5.82 -10.13
CA TYR A 124 -9.95 5.59 -10.10
C TYR A 124 -10.34 4.27 -10.75
N SER A 125 -10.02 4.11 -12.03
CA SER A 125 -10.43 2.96 -12.84
C SER A 125 -9.54 1.74 -12.69
N ARG A 126 -8.30 1.90 -12.23
CA ARG A 126 -7.20 0.90 -12.19
C ARG A 126 -6.69 0.53 -13.58
N ALA A 127 -7.14 1.22 -14.61
CA ALA A 127 -6.68 0.99 -15.96
C ALA A 127 -5.23 1.44 -16.14
N ILE A 128 -4.49 0.68 -16.94
CA ILE A 128 -3.14 1.06 -17.36
C ILE A 128 -3.27 2.21 -18.34
N CYS A 129 -2.67 3.34 -18.01
CA CYS A 129 -2.61 4.51 -18.87
C CYS A 129 -1.43 4.44 -19.83
N GLY A 130 -0.29 3.94 -19.37
CA GLY A 130 0.91 3.75 -20.16
C GLY A 130 1.93 2.89 -19.43
N TYR A 131 2.87 2.33 -20.19
CA TYR A 131 3.97 1.55 -19.67
C TYR A 131 5.21 1.65 -20.56
N THR A 132 6.35 1.21 -20.04
CA THR A 132 7.60 1.06 -20.79
C THR A 132 8.39 -0.10 -20.20
N VAL A 133 8.82 -1.03 -21.06
CA VAL A 133 9.73 -2.12 -20.71
C VAL A 133 11.13 -1.75 -21.20
N PHE A 134 12.15 -1.95 -20.37
CA PHE A 134 13.52 -1.58 -20.69
C PHE A 134 14.52 -2.41 -19.91
N THR A 135 15.78 -2.37 -20.32
CA THR A 135 16.92 -2.96 -19.60
C THR A 135 17.78 -1.86 -18.96
N GLY A 136 18.58 -2.25 -17.97
CA GLY A 136 19.34 -1.32 -17.17
C GLY A 136 18.52 -0.62 -16.09
N ALA A 137 19.15 0.30 -15.35
CA ALA A 137 18.50 1.01 -14.25
C ALA A 137 17.40 1.97 -14.73
N PRO A 138 16.30 2.15 -13.96
CA PRO A 138 15.29 3.14 -14.23
C PRO A 138 15.88 4.54 -14.41
N SER A 139 15.28 5.31 -15.29
CA SER A 139 15.73 6.66 -15.60
C SER A 139 14.55 7.61 -15.88
N ALA A 140 14.80 8.91 -15.82
CA ALA A 140 13.82 9.94 -16.17
C ALA A 140 13.27 9.78 -17.61
N ILE A 141 14.04 9.21 -18.53
CA ILE A 141 13.61 8.93 -19.90
C ILE A 141 12.54 7.84 -19.91
N ASN A 142 12.74 6.76 -19.16
CA ASN A 142 11.78 5.66 -19.08
C ASN A 142 10.44 6.16 -18.51
N THR A 143 10.49 6.97 -17.45
CA THR A 143 9.30 7.64 -16.90
C THR A 143 8.61 8.54 -17.92
N ALA A 144 9.39 9.36 -18.66
CA ALA A 144 8.85 10.26 -19.66
C ALA A 144 8.19 9.51 -20.82
N LEU A 145 8.75 8.38 -21.26
CA LEU A 145 8.16 7.52 -22.30
C LEU A 145 6.85 6.89 -21.84
N ALA A 146 6.79 6.33 -20.63
CA ALA A 146 5.57 5.80 -20.06
C ALA A 146 4.50 6.88 -19.90
N LEU A 147 4.87 8.08 -19.42
CA LEU A 147 3.95 9.20 -19.27
C LEU A 147 3.46 9.72 -20.64
N ARG A 148 4.33 9.83 -21.64
CA ARG A 148 3.94 10.20 -23.01
C ARG A 148 2.91 9.22 -23.57
N GLN A 149 3.15 7.91 -23.42
CA GLN A 149 2.19 6.90 -23.84
C GLN A 149 0.87 7.03 -23.06
N ALA A 150 0.92 7.30 -21.76
CA ALA A 150 -0.26 7.49 -20.93
C ALA A 150 -1.13 8.67 -21.41
N ILE A 151 -0.51 9.78 -21.78
CA ILE A 151 -1.19 11.00 -22.21
C ILE A 151 -1.84 10.85 -23.59
N TRP A 152 -1.16 10.20 -24.52
CA TRP A 152 -1.59 10.12 -25.90
C TRP A 152 -2.65 9.04 -26.13
N ARG A 153 -3.51 9.27 -27.14
CA ARG A 153 -4.40 8.24 -27.66
C ARG A 153 -3.58 7.09 -28.25
N LYS A 154 -3.95 5.87 -27.88
CA LYS A 154 -3.34 4.66 -28.44
C LYS A 154 -3.95 4.34 -29.79
N PRO A 155 -3.17 3.72 -30.71
CA PRO A 155 -3.69 3.20 -31.97
C PRO A 155 -4.76 2.12 -31.75
N ASN A 156 -4.63 1.31 -30.69
CA ASN A 156 -5.59 0.28 -30.33
C ASN A 156 -6.82 0.92 -29.65
N PRO A 157 -8.02 0.88 -30.27
CA PRO A 157 -9.22 1.47 -29.70
C PRO A 157 -9.71 0.76 -28.42
N ALA A 158 -9.32 -0.51 -28.21
CA ALA A 158 -9.62 -1.24 -26.99
C ALA A 158 -8.87 -0.67 -25.78
N TRP A 159 -7.74 0.01 -26.00
CA TRP A 159 -6.99 0.71 -24.98
C TRP A 159 -7.33 2.21 -24.99
N ALA A 160 -8.49 2.55 -24.43
CA ALA A 160 -9.07 3.89 -24.51
C ALA A 160 -8.46 4.92 -23.56
N MET A 161 -7.63 4.49 -22.59
CA MET A 161 -7.06 5.41 -21.57
C MET A 161 -6.10 6.41 -22.21
N CYS A 162 -6.41 7.70 -22.01
CA CYS A 162 -5.57 8.85 -22.45
C CYS A 162 -5.98 10.11 -21.69
N GLY A 163 -5.25 11.19 -21.88
CA GLY A 163 -5.53 12.50 -21.30
C GLY A 163 -4.44 13.00 -20.37
N LEU A 164 -4.75 13.98 -19.54
CA LEU A 164 -3.85 14.56 -18.55
C LEU A 164 -4.43 14.33 -17.16
N PRO A 165 -3.65 13.86 -16.18
CA PRO A 165 -4.11 13.76 -14.80
C PRO A 165 -4.04 15.14 -14.12
N ASP A 166 -4.92 15.36 -13.13
CA ASP A 166 -4.76 16.52 -12.24
C ASP A 166 -3.56 16.34 -11.31
N VAL A 167 -3.30 15.09 -10.92
CA VAL A 167 -2.23 14.70 -9.99
C VAL A 167 -1.48 13.50 -10.52
N LEU A 168 -0.15 13.56 -10.52
CA LEU A 168 0.74 12.43 -10.71
C LEU A 168 1.41 12.09 -9.38
N HIS A 169 1.13 10.91 -8.86
CA HIS A 169 1.71 10.38 -7.62
C HIS A 169 2.84 9.43 -7.96
N VAL A 170 4.05 9.76 -7.53
CA VAL A 170 5.30 9.04 -7.83
C VAL A 170 6.08 8.74 -6.55
N ASP A 171 7.06 7.84 -6.65
CA ASP A 171 7.98 7.59 -5.54
C ASP A 171 9.07 8.66 -5.43
N HIS A 172 9.83 8.64 -4.33
CA HIS A 172 11.03 9.44 -4.12
C HIS A 172 12.28 8.86 -4.80
N GLY A 173 12.13 7.97 -5.78
CA GLY A 173 13.24 7.48 -6.58
C GLY A 173 13.94 8.63 -7.33
N SER A 174 15.25 8.50 -7.56
CA SER A 174 16.05 9.49 -8.29
C SER A 174 15.49 9.82 -9.68
N ASP A 175 14.79 8.87 -10.28
CA ASP A 175 14.21 8.93 -11.61
C ASP A 175 12.97 9.80 -11.67
N PHE A 176 12.18 9.80 -10.59
CA PHE A 176 10.99 10.63 -10.43
C PHE A 176 11.30 12.00 -9.84
N THR A 177 12.42 12.19 -9.14
CA THR A 177 12.87 13.49 -8.61
C THR A 177 13.69 14.28 -9.62
N SER A 178 13.61 13.93 -10.91
CA SER A 178 14.34 14.64 -11.96
C SER A 178 13.71 16.00 -12.26
N ARG A 179 14.54 17.04 -12.41
CA ARG A 179 14.09 18.37 -12.83
C ARG A 179 13.30 18.33 -14.14
N HIS A 180 13.60 17.36 -15.02
CA HIS A 180 12.90 17.19 -16.29
C HIS A 180 11.42 16.83 -16.07
N LEU A 181 11.12 15.89 -15.16
CA LEU A 181 9.75 15.52 -14.82
C LEU A 181 9.01 16.69 -14.15
N GLU A 182 9.67 17.41 -13.26
CA GLU A 182 9.10 18.61 -12.62
C GLU A 182 8.72 19.69 -13.64
N TYR A 183 9.63 20.05 -14.57
CA TYR A 183 9.33 21.00 -15.64
C TYR A 183 8.20 20.52 -16.55
N THR A 184 8.18 19.23 -16.90
CA THR A 184 7.12 18.65 -17.71
C THR A 184 5.77 18.75 -16.99
N ALA A 185 5.73 18.42 -15.71
CA ALA A 185 4.51 18.50 -14.90
C ALA A 185 4.00 19.93 -14.80
N VAL A 186 4.88 20.91 -14.58
CA VAL A 186 4.52 22.34 -14.58
C VAL A 186 3.96 22.78 -15.93
N ALA A 187 4.63 22.43 -17.03
CA ALA A 187 4.18 22.78 -18.38
C ALA A 187 2.81 22.18 -18.73
N LEU A 188 2.53 20.97 -18.27
CA LEU A 188 1.26 20.27 -18.47
C LEU A 188 0.22 20.58 -17.39
N LYS A 189 0.55 21.43 -16.40
CA LYS A 189 -0.30 21.76 -15.24
C LYS A 189 -0.70 20.56 -14.40
N ILE A 190 0.16 19.55 -14.33
CA ILE A 190 0.00 18.35 -13.51
C ILE A 190 0.63 18.62 -12.13
N ARG A 191 -0.10 18.38 -11.06
CA ARG A 191 0.46 18.47 -9.70
C ARG A 191 1.23 17.19 -9.38
N LEU A 192 2.55 17.29 -9.18
CA LEU A 192 3.37 16.18 -8.67
C LEU A 192 3.17 16.00 -7.17
N ILE A 193 3.05 14.76 -6.75
CA ILE A 193 3.06 14.35 -5.33
C ILE A 193 4.03 13.20 -5.19
N TYR A 194 4.97 13.36 -4.28
CA TYR A 194 5.94 12.33 -3.93
C TYR A 194 5.43 11.52 -2.74
N SER A 195 5.61 10.20 -2.77
CA SER A 195 5.35 9.32 -1.63
C SER A 195 6.31 9.67 -0.49
N THR A 196 5.83 9.71 0.73
CA THR A 196 6.71 9.91 1.89
C THR A 196 7.52 8.64 2.12
N VAL A 197 8.84 8.78 2.26
CA VAL A 197 9.75 7.67 2.56
C VAL A 197 9.27 6.92 3.81
N GLY A 198 9.16 5.59 3.73
CA GLY A 198 8.70 4.74 4.82
C GLY A 198 7.18 4.75 5.07
N ARG A 199 6.37 5.38 4.19
CA ARG A 199 4.91 5.35 4.26
C ARG A 199 4.33 4.82 2.94
N PRO A 200 4.01 3.52 2.84
CA PRO A 200 3.45 2.91 1.62
C PRO A 200 2.00 3.31 1.35
N GLN A 201 1.45 4.25 2.13
CA GLN A 201 0.05 4.66 2.03
C GLN A 201 -0.26 5.32 0.69
N GLY A 202 -1.24 4.76 -0.02
CA GLY A 202 -1.72 5.24 -1.31
C GLY A 202 -1.16 4.51 -2.54
N ARG A 203 -0.09 3.71 -2.43
CA ARG A 203 0.53 2.96 -3.55
C ARG A 203 0.10 1.50 -3.66
N GLY A 204 -0.65 0.98 -2.73
CA GLY A 204 -1.09 -0.42 -2.72
C GLY A 204 -1.86 -0.88 -3.96
N LYS A 205 -2.24 0.05 -4.84
CA LYS A 205 -2.89 -0.24 -6.12
C LYS A 205 -1.88 -0.66 -7.17
N ILE A 206 -0.84 0.13 -7.36
CA ILE A 206 0.22 -0.15 -8.33
C ILE A 206 1.10 -1.33 -7.85
N GLU A 207 1.35 -1.44 -6.54
CA GLU A 207 2.05 -2.60 -5.96
C GLU A 207 1.29 -3.91 -6.22
N ARG A 208 -0.05 -3.90 -6.06
CA ARG A 208 -0.89 -5.05 -6.37
C ARG A 208 -0.90 -5.38 -7.85
N PHE A 209 -0.88 -4.37 -8.72
CA PHE A 209 -0.75 -4.57 -10.16
C PHE A 209 0.57 -5.28 -10.51
N PHE A 210 1.70 -4.84 -9.96
CA PHE A 210 2.97 -5.53 -10.14
C PHE A 210 2.95 -6.98 -9.62
N GLY A 211 2.29 -7.22 -8.49
CA GLY A 211 2.03 -8.57 -8.00
C GLY A 211 1.29 -9.43 -9.03
N THR A 212 0.24 -8.90 -9.65
CA THR A 212 -0.53 -9.57 -10.71
C THR A 212 0.34 -9.84 -11.94
N VAL A 213 1.14 -8.88 -12.40
CA VAL A 213 2.09 -9.09 -13.51
C VAL A 213 3.02 -10.27 -13.21
N ASN A 214 3.64 -10.28 -12.04
CA ASN A 214 4.58 -11.33 -11.66
C ASN A 214 3.92 -12.71 -11.50
N THR A 215 2.70 -12.79 -10.98
CA THR A 215 2.04 -14.07 -10.63
C THR A 215 1.16 -14.62 -11.75
N GLU A 216 0.59 -13.77 -12.59
CA GLU A 216 -0.36 -14.21 -13.63
C GLU A 216 0.25 -14.16 -15.03
N LEU A 217 0.99 -13.09 -15.37
CA LEU A 217 1.57 -12.96 -16.72
C LEU A 217 2.93 -13.66 -16.81
N LEU A 218 3.91 -13.25 -15.97
CA LEU A 218 5.28 -13.74 -16.15
C LEU A 218 5.42 -15.24 -15.93
N THR A 219 4.58 -15.86 -15.11
CA THR A 219 4.57 -17.31 -14.91
C THR A 219 4.24 -18.10 -16.17
N THR A 220 3.56 -17.48 -17.14
CA THR A 220 3.22 -18.12 -18.44
C THR A 220 4.31 -17.95 -19.49
N LEU A 221 5.31 -17.12 -19.23
CA LEU A 221 6.35 -16.77 -20.19
C LEU A 221 7.64 -17.57 -19.96
N PRO A 222 8.35 -17.96 -21.05
CA PRO A 222 9.65 -18.60 -20.92
C PRO A 222 10.68 -17.62 -20.35
N GLY A 223 11.47 -18.10 -19.41
CA GLY A 223 12.46 -17.25 -18.71
C GLY A 223 12.02 -16.76 -17.35
N HIS A 224 10.79 -17.05 -16.90
CA HIS A 224 10.29 -16.69 -15.56
C HIS A 224 11.18 -17.24 -14.44
N LEU A 225 11.50 -16.41 -13.46
CA LEU A 225 12.32 -16.74 -12.32
C LEU A 225 11.46 -17.35 -11.20
N THR A 226 11.66 -18.63 -10.94
CA THR A 226 10.99 -19.30 -9.82
C THR A 226 11.89 -19.26 -8.59
N PRO A 227 11.40 -18.82 -7.42
CA PRO A 227 12.18 -18.84 -6.19
C PRO A 227 12.79 -20.22 -5.91
N ARG A 228 14.08 -20.26 -5.57
CA ARG A 228 14.84 -21.48 -5.24
C ARG A 228 15.05 -22.48 -6.40
N ALA A 229 14.58 -22.21 -7.61
CA ALA A 229 14.88 -23.01 -8.77
C ALA A 229 16.18 -22.52 -9.47
N ARG A 230 16.76 -23.38 -10.31
CA ARG A 230 17.86 -22.97 -11.19
C ARG A 230 17.35 -21.91 -12.16
N ALA A 231 18.13 -20.85 -12.38
CA ALA A 231 17.79 -19.80 -13.33
C ALA A 231 17.52 -20.41 -14.73
N PRO A 232 16.36 -20.09 -15.33
CA PRO A 232 16.02 -20.59 -16.66
C PRO A 232 16.92 -19.95 -17.71
N LYS A 233 17.00 -20.60 -18.89
CA LYS A 233 17.62 -19.95 -20.04
C LYS A 233 16.68 -18.91 -20.61
N PRO A 234 17.12 -17.66 -20.85
CA PRO A 234 16.30 -16.65 -21.50
C PRO A 234 15.98 -17.08 -22.95
N GLN A 235 14.78 -16.78 -23.39
CA GLN A 235 14.32 -17.09 -24.75
C GLN A 235 13.69 -15.88 -25.43
N LEU A 236 13.12 -14.97 -24.67
CA LEU A 236 12.47 -13.76 -25.18
C LEU A 236 13.48 -12.63 -25.31
N SER A 237 13.34 -11.84 -26.37
CA SER A 237 13.94 -10.52 -26.48
C SER A 237 13.13 -9.48 -25.67
N LEU A 238 13.66 -8.27 -25.52
CA LEU A 238 12.91 -7.16 -24.94
C LEU A 238 11.64 -6.85 -25.74
N ALA A 239 11.71 -6.93 -27.07
CA ALA A 239 10.57 -6.68 -27.95
C ALA A 239 9.47 -7.75 -27.81
N ASP A 240 9.85 -9.03 -27.68
CA ASP A 240 8.89 -10.12 -27.45
C ASP A 240 8.17 -9.93 -26.09
N LEU A 241 8.90 -9.52 -25.06
CA LEU A 241 8.33 -9.23 -23.75
C LEU A 241 7.40 -8.01 -23.79
N ASP A 242 7.79 -6.94 -24.48
CA ASP A 242 6.94 -5.76 -24.68
C ASP A 242 5.63 -6.11 -25.39
N GLN A 243 5.69 -6.96 -26.43
CA GLN A 243 4.51 -7.47 -27.13
C GLN A 243 3.63 -8.36 -26.24
N ALA A 244 4.22 -9.12 -25.30
CA ALA A 244 3.45 -9.98 -24.40
C ALA A 244 2.73 -9.17 -23.29
N ILE A 245 3.26 -7.99 -22.93
CA ILE A 245 2.66 -7.08 -21.94
C ILE A 245 1.56 -6.19 -22.56
N GLY A 246 1.69 -5.78 -23.83
CA GLY A 246 0.79 -4.86 -24.56
C GLY A 246 -0.40 -5.53 -25.18
#